data_f324a1bde07b8c34b79a4ee6f9f1aa06
#
_entry.id   f324a1bde07b8c34b79a4ee6f9f1aa06
#
_cell.length_a   1.000
_cell.length_b   1.000
_cell.length_c   1.000
_cell.angle_alpha   90.00
_cell.angle_beta   90.00
_cell.angle_gamma   90.00
#
_symmetry.space_group_name_H-M   'P 1'
#
loop_
_entity.id
_entity.type
_entity.pdbx_description
1 polymer ?
#
loop_
_entity_poly.entity_id
_entity_poly.type
_entity_poly.pdbx_seq_one_letter_code
_entity_poly.pdbx_strand_id
1 'polypeptide(L)'
;MSSFNQNKSRRDLNNHSSFLIPHSSLSIYIHVPFCAKKCAYCDFASFPGREADWGRYFDEIMAEIRLWSETTDSGLLSEKYRIATLFIGGGTPTLVDAGYIEKTIDACRRIAPFEPGAEITAEGNPGTLTPGKLAAYRRAGVNRLSLGAQSFDEGLLRSLGRIHTAGQIGEAVTMAREAGFDNINLDLMYALPGQGMDQWTDALDAAIALGVEHLSAYSLIVEPGTPMAARVASGAATVPDDDAVNAMQRQAIARLDAAGYRRYEISNYARPGRECRHNLVYWNRGDYLGLGCAAHSLLGGRRFHNPESLDDYLAGVRRQDEVRLTLQDEMEETLMLSTRTVRGLDLAAWENAFGAPFERGREAAIGRLEKGGLIEIGGGHLRLTTRGMEVQDAVVLELLGENE
;
A
#
# COMPACT_ATOMS: atom_id res chain seq x y z
N MET A 1 -54.71 -2.90 -15.52
CA MET A 1 -53.72 -3.27 -16.52
C MET A 1 -52.79 -2.06 -16.70
N SER A 2 -51.56 -2.02 -16.33
CA SER A 2 -50.54 -3.01 -16.11
C SER A 2 -49.51 -2.45 -15.10
N SER A 3 -49.22 -3.23 -14.09
CA SER A 3 -48.15 -3.04 -13.17
C SER A 3 -46.83 -3.43 -13.85
N PHE A 4 -45.92 -2.49 -14.08
CA PHE A 4 -44.56 -2.79 -14.55
C PHE A 4 -43.54 -2.56 -13.43
N ASN A 5 -43.12 -3.65 -12.86
CA ASN A 5 -41.82 -4.06 -12.30
C ASN A 5 -40.81 -2.96 -11.92
N GLN A 6 -40.85 -2.53 -10.64
CA GLN A 6 -39.75 -1.86 -9.93
C GLN A 6 -38.99 -2.86 -9.01
N ASN A 7 -38.50 -3.94 -9.54
CA ASN A 7 -37.82 -4.96 -8.69
C ASN A 7 -36.53 -5.51 -9.30
N LYS A 8 -35.72 -4.67 -9.97
CA LYS A 8 -34.45 -5.11 -10.57
C LYS A 8 -33.21 -4.33 -10.18
N SER A 9 -33.26 -3.39 -9.22
CA SER A 9 -32.09 -2.59 -8.84
C SER A 9 -31.59 -2.76 -7.38
N ARG A 10 -32.16 -3.70 -6.61
CA ARG A 10 -31.74 -3.93 -5.19
C ARG A 10 -30.85 -5.15 -4.97
N ARG A 11 -30.48 -5.92 -6.00
CA ARG A 11 -29.66 -7.15 -5.84
C ARG A 11 -28.15 -6.95 -6.02
N ASP A 12 -27.69 -5.83 -6.54
CA ASP A 12 -26.26 -5.63 -6.85
C ASP A 12 -25.48 -4.85 -5.78
N LEU A 13 -26.11 -4.40 -4.70
CA LEU A 13 -25.46 -3.64 -3.64
C LEU A 13 -24.98 -4.49 -2.42
N ASN A 14 -25.30 -5.77 -2.38
CA ASN A 14 -24.97 -6.62 -1.21
C ASN A 14 -23.74 -7.53 -1.40
N ASN A 15 -22.94 -7.38 -2.45
CA ASN A 15 -21.75 -8.21 -2.66
C ASN A 15 -20.42 -7.55 -2.21
N HIS A 16 -20.46 -6.49 -1.41
CA HIS A 16 -19.26 -5.79 -0.91
C HIS A 16 -18.93 -6.10 0.56
N SER A 17 -19.39 -7.22 1.12
CA SER A 17 -19.04 -7.63 2.50
C SER A 17 -17.60 -8.15 2.67
N SER A 18 -16.80 -8.16 1.59
CA SER A 18 -15.42 -8.69 1.62
C SER A 18 -14.36 -7.73 2.18
N PHE A 19 -14.73 -6.49 2.54
CA PHE A 19 -13.77 -5.48 3.02
C PHE A 19 -13.69 -5.35 4.55
N LEU A 20 -14.50 -6.05 5.30
CA LEU A 20 -14.37 -6.08 6.76
C LEU A 20 -13.30 -7.13 7.11
N ILE A 21 -12.17 -6.68 7.64
CA ILE A 21 -11.14 -7.56 8.19
C ILE A 21 -11.64 -8.03 9.56
N PRO A 22 -11.83 -9.35 9.77
CA PRO A 22 -12.26 -9.86 11.07
C PRO A 22 -11.22 -9.50 12.15
N HIS A 23 -11.67 -9.25 13.38
CA HIS A 23 -10.77 -8.97 14.53
C HIS A 23 -9.77 -10.10 14.85
N SER A 24 -9.91 -11.26 14.20
CA SER A 24 -9.00 -12.40 14.30
C SER A 24 -8.01 -12.50 13.12
N SER A 25 -8.02 -11.54 12.19
CA SER A 25 -7.10 -11.52 11.06
C SER A 25 -5.84 -10.72 11.39
N LEU A 26 -4.68 -11.27 11.06
CA LEU A 26 -3.37 -10.65 11.16
C LEU A 26 -2.79 -10.44 9.77
N SER A 27 -2.19 -9.29 9.55
CA SER A 27 -1.36 -9.04 8.37
C SER A 27 0.11 -9.02 8.74
N ILE A 28 0.97 -9.59 7.90
CA ILE A 28 2.42 -9.56 8.12
C ILE A 28 3.07 -8.76 7.00
N TYR A 29 3.88 -7.78 7.38
CA TYR A 29 4.78 -7.07 6.48
C TYR A 29 6.21 -7.52 6.73
N ILE A 30 6.93 -7.89 5.67
CA ILE A 30 8.35 -8.23 5.75
C ILE A 30 9.14 -7.19 4.97
N HIS A 31 9.99 -6.44 5.65
CA HIS A 31 10.88 -5.49 5.01
C HIS A 31 12.16 -6.19 4.54
N VAL A 32 12.51 -6.04 3.27
CA VAL A 32 13.77 -6.51 2.67
C VAL A 32 14.56 -5.29 2.21
N PRO A 33 15.54 -4.81 3.00
CA PRO A 33 16.16 -3.49 2.83
C PRO A 33 17.26 -3.45 1.77
N PHE A 34 17.28 -4.35 0.81
CA PHE A 34 18.38 -4.45 -0.15
C PHE A 34 17.96 -3.96 -1.54
N CYS A 35 18.81 -3.11 -2.12
CA CYS A 35 18.66 -2.61 -3.48
C CYS A 35 19.99 -2.76 -4.24
N ALA A 36 19.92 -3.01 -5.54
CA ALA A 36 21.11 -2.94 -6.38
C ALA A 36 21.66 -1.50 -6.46
N LYS A 37 20.74 -0.51 -6.43
CA LYS A 37 21.04 0.92 -6.42
C LYS A 37 19.88 1.66 -5.76
N LYS A 38 20.17 2.70 -4.94
CA LYS A 38 19.13 3.57 -4.39
C LYS A 38 18.67 4.56 -5.46
N CYS A 39 17.34 4.62 -5.66
CA CYS A 39 16.72 5.58 -6.59
C CYS A 39 16.85 7.02 -6.07
N ALA A 40 16.86 8.01 -6.97
CA ALA A 40 17.09 9.40 -6.61
C ALA A 40 15.99 9.99 -5.71
N TYR A 41 14.78 9.44 -5.74
CA TYR A 41 13.61 9.90 -5.00
C TYR A 41 13.30 9.09 -3.74
N CYS A 42 13.96 7.93 -3.54
CA CYS A 42 13.55 6.95 -2.53
C CYS A 42 14.06 7.33 -1.15
N ASP A 43 13.14 7.42 -0.19
CA ASP A 43 13.39 7.64 1.24
C ASP A 43 13.34 6.35 2.06
N PHE A 44 12.85 5.25 1.47
CA PHE A 44 12.76 3.97 2.19
C PHE A 44 14.10 3.52 2.75
N ALA A 45 14.05 2.85 3.91
CA ALA A 45 15.20 2.18 4.50
C ALA A 45 15.70 1.09 3.54
N SER A 46 16.66 1.46 2.69
CA SER A 46 17.22 0.58 1.66
C SER A 46 18.71 0.82 1.48
N PHE A 47 19.47 -0.27 1.46
CA PHE A 47 20.94 -0.27 1.56
C PHE A 47 21.54 -1.02 0.38
N PRO A 48 22.05 -0.31 -0.65
CA PRO A 48 22.81 -0.94 -1.72
C PRO A 48 24.22 -1.34 -1.23
N GLY A 49 24.82 -2.36 -1.87
CA GLY A 49 26.18 -2.79 -1.55
C GLY A 49 26.30 -3.58 -0.24
N ARG A 50 25.19 -4.15 0.27
CA ARG A 50 25.17 -4.94 1.51
C ARG A 50 24.85 -6.42 1.23
N GLU A 51 25.30 -6.94 0.09
CA GLU A 51 25.04 -8.34 -0.32
C GLU A 51 25.63 -9.36 0.67
N ALA A 52 26.75 -9.03 1.31
CA ALA A 52 27.40 -9.87 2.31
C ALA A 52 26.54 -10.08 3.57
N ASP A 53 25.58 -9.19 3.82
CA ASP A 53 24.72 -9.24 5.01
C ASP A 53 23.42 -10.04 4.78
N TRP A 54 23.09 -10.46 3.56
CA TRP A 54 21.82 -11.14 3.28
C TRP A 54 21.59 -12.35 4.19
N GLY A 55 22.57 -13.23 4.30
CA GLY A 55 22.45 -14.43 5.15
C GLY A 55 22.14 -14.06 6.60
N ARG A 56 22.95 -13.19 7.19
CA ARG A 56 22.78 -12.72 8.57
C ARG A 56 21.44 -12.01 8.77
N TYR A 57 21.01 -11.20 7.78
CA TYR A 57 19.74 -10.51 7.85
C TYR A 57 18.55 -11.47 7.92
N PHE A 58 18.52 -12.50 7.08
CA PHE A 58 17.47 -13.49 7.10
C PHE A 58 17.54 -14.40 8.33
N ASP A 59 18.73 -14.65 8.89
CA ASP A 59 18.86 -15.32 10.19
C ASP A 59 18.22 -14.49 11.31
N GLU A 60 18.38 -13.16 11.28
CA GLU A 60 17.73 -12.24 12.23
C GLU A 60 16.21 -12.18 12.04
N ILE A 61 15.69 -12.18 10.80
CA ILE A 61 14.25 -12.33 10.54
C ILE A 61 13.74 -13.65 11.13
N MET A 62 14.47 -14.75 10.95
CA MET A 62 14.08 -16.04 11.49
C MET A 62 14.11 -16.06 13.04
N ALA A 63 15.02 -15.33 13.66
CA ALA A 63 15.04 -15.12 15.11
C ALA A 63 13.82 -14.30 15.57
N GLU A 64 13.48 -13.23 14.86
CA GLU A 64 12.32 -12.40 15.15
C GLU A 64 11.00 -13.19 15.00
N ILE A 65 10.85 -14.01 13.96
CA ILE A 65 9.71 -14.91 13.80
C ILE A 65 9.60 -15.88 14.98
N ARG A 66 10.71 -16.43 15.48
CA ARG A 66 10.69 -17.30 16.66
C ARG A 66 10.18 -16.57 17.90
N LEU A 67 10.62 -15.32 18.14
CA LEU A 67 10.12 -14.51 19.26
C LEU A 67 8.60 -14.32 19.21
N TRP A 68 8.05 -14.06 18.01
CA TRP A 68 6.61 -13.88 17.82
C TRP A 68 5.81 -15.19 17.84
N SER A 69 6.47 -16.35 17.64
CA SER A 69 5.84 -17.66 17.72
C SER A 69 5.79 -18.22 19.14
N GLU A 70 6.50 -17.61 20.08
CA GLU A 70 6.49 -17.96 21.50
C GLU A 70 5.32 -17.23 22.21
N THR A 71 5.01 -17.66 23.42
CA THR A 71 3.95 -17.05 24.22
C THR A 71 4.28 -15.57 24.52
N THR A 72 3.38 -14.66 24.10
CA THR A 72 3.42 -13.24 24.48
C THR A 72 2.63 -13.03 25.78
N ASP A 73 2.69 -11.81 26.36
CA ASP A 73 1.85 -11.42 27.51
C ASP A 73 0.34 -11.63 27.25
N SER A 74 -0.08 -11.70 25.97
CA SER A 74 -1.46 -11.89 25.54
C SER A 74 -1.79 -13.33 25.12
N GLY A 75 -0.88 -14.29 25.31
CA GLY A 75 -0.98 -15.66 24.83
C GLY A 75 -0.32 -15.86 23.45
N LEU A 76 -0.52 -17.02 22.84
CA LEU A 76 0.01 -17.32 21.52
C LEU A 76 -0.78 -16.57 20.43
N LEU A 77 -0.08 -15.91 19.51
CA LEU A 77 -0.73 -15.26 18.36
C LEU A 77 -1.48 -16.27 17.48
N SER A 78 -0.98 -17.51 17.37
CA SER A 78 -1.62 -18.60 16.62
C SER A 78 -2.99 -19.02 17.14
N GLU A 79 -3.28 -18.76 18.43
CA GLU A 79 -4.60 -19.04 19.03
C GLU A 79 -5.61 -17.94 18.71
N LYS A 80 -5.13 -16.69 18.63
CA LYS A 80 -5.96 -15.51 18.42
C LYS A 80 -6.15 -15.16 16.94
N TYR A 81 -5.11 -15.35 16.11
CA TYR A 81 -5.05 -14.82 14.75
C TYR A 81 -4.94 -15.90 13.68
N ARG A 82 -5.35 -15.51 12.46
CA ARG A 82 -5.02 -16.15 11.19
C ARG A 82 -4.37 -15.12 10.27
N ILE A 83 -3.35 -15.51 9.53
CA ILE A 83 -2.68 -14.60 8.59
C ILE A 83 -3.55 -14.44 7.36
N ALA A 84 -4.17 -13.28 7.21
CA ALA A 84 -4.99 -12.92 6.06
C ALA A 84 -4.14 -12.43 4.88
N THR A 85 -3.05 -11.69 5.18
CA THR A 85 -2.13 -11.20 4.15
C THR A 85 -0.68 -11.26 4.62
N LEU A 86 0.22 -11.50 3.68
CA LEU A 86 1.66 -11.34 3.87
C LEU A 86 2.20 -10.51 2.72
N PHE A 87 2.92 -9.44 3.03
CA PHE A 87 3.49 -8.53 2.04
C PHE A 87 5.01 -8.44 2.25
N ILE A 88 5.76 -8.75 1.21
CA ILE A 88 7.23 -8.71 1.21
C ILE A 88 7.65 -7.54 0.34
N GLY A 89 8.14 -6.48 0.99
CA GLY A 89 8.44 -5.21 0.33
C GLY A 89 9.70 -4.54 0.84
N GLY A 90 9.79 -3.24 0.60
CA GLY A 90 10.84 -2.34 1.09
C GLY A 90 11.84 -1.90 0.04
N GLY A 91 13.02 -2.47 -0.01
CA GLY A 91 14.02 -2.19 -1.04
C GLY A 91 13.67 -2.88 -2.37
N THR A 92 14.20 -4.06 -2.58
CA THR A 92 13.92 -4.88 -3.77
C THR A 92 13.97 -6.36 -3.39
N PRO A 93 12.85 -6.94 -2.91
CA PRO A 93 12.82 -8.35 -2.50
C PRO A 93 13.27 -9.33 -3.59
N THR A 94 13.04 -9.00 -4.85
CA THR A 94 13.48 -9.81 -5.98
C THR A 94 14.98 -9.72 -6.28
N LEU A 95 15.73 -8.90 -5.57
CA LEU A 95 17.19 -8.86 -5.68
C LEU A 95 17.83 -10.08 -5.02
N VAL A 96 17.38 -10.43 -3.82
CA VAL A 96 17.96 -11.52 -3.04
C VAL A 96 17.64 -12.90 -3.62
N ASP A 97 18.34 -13.94 -3.13
CA ASP A 97 18.04 -15.32 -3.50
C ASP A 97 16.63 -15.72 -3.05
N ALA A 98 15.87 -16.35 -3.95
CA ALA A 98 14.50 -16.74 -3.69
C ALA A 98 14.36 -17.71 -2.51
N GLY A 99 15.37 -18.49 -2.20
CA GLY A 99 15.36 -19.42 -1.07
C GLY A 99 15.25 -18.73 0.29
N TYR A 100 15.71 -17.48 0.43
CA TYR A 100 15.46 -16.69 1.65
C TYR A 100 13.97 -16.37 1.80
N ILE A 101 13.34 -15.94 0.71
CA ILE A 101 11.92 -15.59 0.69
C ILE A 101 11.04 -16.82 0.97
N GLU A 102 11.32 -17.95 0.30
CA GLU A 102 10.61 -19.22 0.51
C GLU A 102 10.66 -19.65 1.99
N LYS A 103 11.85 -19.64 2.59
CA LYS A 103 12.04 -20.01 4.02
C LYS A 103 11.31 -19.06 4.96
N THR A 104 11.31 -17.77 4.65
CA THR A 104 10.66 -16.75 5.49
C THR A 104 9.13 -16.89 5.46
N ILE A 105 8.54 -17.10 4.27
CA ILE A 105 7.10 -17.36 4.13
C ILE A 105 6.70 -18.61 4.93
N ASP A 106 7.47 -19.69 4.80
CA ASP A 106 7.18 -20.93 5.54
C ASP A 106 7.30 -20.71 7.05
N ALA A 107 8.31 -19.99 7.50
CA ALA A 107 8.50 -19.68 8.91
C ALA A 107 7.36 -18.85 9.52
N CYS A 108 6.72 -17.95 8.77
CA CYS A 108 5.58 -17.17 9.24
C CYS A 108 4.41 -18.04 9.72
N ARG A 109 4.28 -19.29 9.24
CA ARG A 109 3.28 -20.26 9.72
C ARG A 109 3.41 -20.58 11.21
N ARG A 110 4.57 -20.31 11.80
CA ARG A 110 4.80 -20.49 13.25
C ARG A 110 4.17 -19.37 14.06
N ILE A 111 4.05 -18.16 13.49
CA ILE A 111 3.38 -17.02 14.15
C ILE A 111 1.88 -17.30 14.24
N ALA A 112 1.27 -17.62 13.11
CA ALA A 112 -0.13 -18.02 13.02
C ALA A 112 -0.37 -18.79 11.70
N PRO A 113 -1.39 -19.65 11.61
CA PRO A 113 -1.74 -20.30 10.35
C PRO A 113 -2.30 -19.29 9.34
N PHE A 114 -2.01 -19.49 8.06
CA PHE A 114 -2.61 -18.68 6.99
C PHE A 114 -4.10 -18.98 6.83
N GLU A 115 -4.87 -17.96 6.54
CA GLU A 115 -6.26 -18.12 6.08
C GLU A 115 -6.29 -18.87 4.73
N PRO A 116 -7.36 -19.65 4.45
CA PRO A 116 -7.60 -20.12 3.09
C PRO A 116 -7.70 -18.92 2.13
N GLY A 117 -6.89 -18.93 1.08
CA GLY A 117 -6.86 -17.82 0.11
C GLY A 117 -6.18 -16.53 0.64
N ALA A 118 -5.29 -16.63 1.62
CA ALA A 118 -4.47 -15.50 2.07
C ALA A 118 -3.74 -14.85 0.88
N GLU A 119 -3.69 -13.52 0.87
CA GLU A 119 -2.90 -12.78 -0.12
C GLU A 119 -1.43 -12.78 0.29
N ILE A 120 -0.56 -13.29 -0.57
CA ILE A 120 0.88 -13.26 -0.36
C ILE A 120 1.49 -12.48 -1.52
N THR A 121 1.93 -11.26 -1.22
CA THR A 121 2.51 -10.32 -2.19
C THR A 121 4.03 -10.28 -2.08
N ALA A 122 4.72 -10.22 -3.21
CA ALA A 122 6.13 -9.86 -3.28
C ALA A 122 6.33 -8.64 -4.21
N GLU A 123 7.10 -7.66 -3.73
CA GLU A 123 7.55 -6.54 -4.57
C GLU A 123 8.75 -6.94 -5.41
N GLY A 124 8.85 -6.33 -6.59
CA GLY A 124 9.97 -6.56 -7.48
C GLY A 124 10.31 -5.38 -8.37
N ASN A 125 11.58 -5.36 -8.80
CA ASN A 125 12.00 -4.51 -9.88
C ASN A 125 12.02 -5.34 -11.18
N PRO A 126 11.45 -4.83 -12.31
CA PRO A 126 11.44 -5.56 -13.57
C PRO A 126 12.80 -6.14 -13.99
N GLY A 127 13.90 -5.41 -13.73
CA GLY A 127 15.26 -5.84 -14.07
C GLY A 127 15.89 -6.91 -13.15
N THR A 128 15.19 -7.35 -12.08
CA THR A 128 15.72 -8.35 -11.12
C THR A 128 14.97 -9.68 -11.14
N LEU A 129 13.92 -9.79 -11.97
CA LEU A 129 13.13 -10.99 -12.13
C LEU A 129 13.81 -12.01 -13.05
N THR A 130 13.62 -13.27 -12.74
CA THR A 130 13.97 -14.39 -13.61
C THR A 130 12.89 -15.46 -13.52
N PRO A 131 12.70 -16.31 -14.56
CA PRO A 131 11.75 -17.41 -14.53
C PRO A 131 11.93 -18.32 -13.31
N GLY A 132 13.19 -18.60 -12.92
CA GLY A 132 13.50 -19.44 -11.75
C GLY A 132 13.03 -18.83 -10.43
N LYS A 133 13.22 -17.49 -10.23
CA LYS A 133 12.72 -16.79 -9.03
C LYS A 133 11.19 -16.77 -9.00
N LEU A 134 10.54 -16.48 -10.12
CA LEU A 134 9.08 -16.47 -10.20
C LEU A 134 8.47 -17.84 -9.90
N ALA A 135 9.06 -18.91 -10.42
CA ALA A 135 8.66 -20.28 -10.10
C ALA A 135 8.86 -20.63 -8.61
N ALA A 136 9.96 -20.19 -8.00
CA ALA A 136 10.21 -20.33 -6.57
C ALA A 136 9.17 -19.60 -5.73
N TYR A 137 8.87 -18.36 -6.06
CA TYR A 137 7.84 -17.57 -5.36
C TYR A 137 6.45 -18.21 -5.46
N ARG A 138 6.08 -18.73 -6.64
CA ARG A 138 4.81 -19.47 -6.79
C ARG A 138 4.76 -20.70 -5.88
N ARG A 139 5.84 -21.49 -5.82
CA ARG A 139 5.93 -22.66 -4.93
C ARG A 139 5.82 -22.28 -3.46
N ALA A 140 6.41 -21.14 -3.06
CA ALA A 140 6.31 -20.61 -1.71
C ALA A 140 4.90 -20.12 -1.34
N GLY A 141 4.01 -19.95 -2.34
CA GLY A 141 2.64 -19.49 -2.15
C GLY A 141 2.39 -18.02 -2.49
N VAL A 142 3.40 -17.30 -3.03
CA VAL A 142 3.17 -15.94 -3.53
C VAL A 142 2.13 -16.00 -4.65
N ASN A 143 1.06 -15.21 -4.49
CA ASN A 143 -0.06 -15.17 -5.42
C ASN A 143 -0.35 -13.78 -5.98
N ARG A 144 0.40 -12.75 -5.54
CA ARG A 144 0.36 -11.39 -6.07
C ARG A 144 1.78 -10.86 -6.25
N LEU A 145 2.04 -10.15 -7.36
CA LEU A 145 3.30 -9.44 -7.61
C LEU A 145 3.02 -7.93 -7.69
N SER A 146 3.91 -7.11 -7.11
CA SER A 146 3.91 -5.65 -7.29
C SER A 146 5.22 -5.25 -7.96
N LEU A 147 5.14 -4.71 -9.18
CA LEU A 147 6.31 -4.40 -9.98
C LEU A 147 6.49 -2.88 -10.10
N GLY A 148 7.61 -2.38 -9.60
CA GLY A 148 7.94 -0.98 -9.67
C GLY A 148 8.33 -0.54 -11.08
N ALA A 149 7.37 -0.31 -11.95
CA ALA A 149 7.55 0.17 -13.32
C ALA A 149 7.97 1.65 -13.37
N GLN A 150 7.29 2.47 -12.60
CA GLN A 150 7.45 3.92 -12.41
C GLN A 150 7.13 4.74 -13.66
N SER A 151 7.72 4.44 -14.82
CA SER A 151 7.47 5.12 -16.10
C SER A 151 7.77 4.19 -17.27
N PHE A 152 7.20 4.49 -18.43
CA PHE A 152 7.56 3.86 -19.71
C PHE A 152 8.44 4.77 -20.60
N ASP A 153 8.84 5.95 -20.08
CA ASP A 153 9.79 6.85 -20.73
C ASP A 153 11.21 6.58 -20.23
N GLU A 154 12.13 6.27 -21.16
CA GLU A 154 13.53 5.94 -20.84
C GLU A 154 14.29 7.12 -20.20
N GLY A 155 13.93 8.37 -20.55
CA GLY A 155 14.53 9.57 -19.98
C GLY A 155 14.12 9.74 -18.52
N LEU A 156 12.84 9.57 -18.23
CA LEU A 156 12.30 9.63 -16.87
C LEU A 156 12.85 8.48 -16.00
N LEU A 157 12.91 7.24 -16.51
CA LEU A 157 13.51 6.12 -15.78
C LEU A 157 14.97 6.40 -15.41
N ARG A 158 15.78 6.91 -16.35
CA ARG A 158 17.17 7.29 -16.08
C ARG A 158 17.25 8.42 -15.03
N SER A 159 16.38 9.42 -15.11
CA SER A 159 16.37 10.55 -14.17
C SER A 159 16.03 10.13 -12.74
N LEU A 160 15.17 9.13 -12.60
CA LEU A 160 14.80 8.48 -11.33
C LEU A 160 15.91 7.57 -10.78
N GLY A 161 16.91 7.21 -11.61
CA GLY A 161 17.96 6.26 -11.25
C GLY A 161 17.53 4.80 -11.31
N ARG A 162 16.48 4.48 -12.09
CA ARG A 162 16.02 3.10 -12.28
C ARG A 162 17.03 2.27 -13.05
N ILE A 163 17.12 0.98 -12.71
CA ILE A 163 18.08 0.04 -13.32
C ILE A 163 17.48 -0.74 -14.49
N HIS A 164 16.16 -0.70 -14.67
CA HIS A 164 15.45 -1.36 -15.76
C HIS A 164 15.07 -0.39 -16.87
N THR A 165 14.79 -0.92 -18.05
CA THR A 165 14.27 -0.21 -19.21
C THR A 165 12.75 -0.38 -19.32
N ALA A 166 12.10 0.47 -20.13
CA ALA A 166 10.67 0.35 -20.43
C ALA A 166 10.31 -1.03 -21.03
N GLY A 167 11.16 -1.56 -21.92
CA GLY A 167 10.94 -2.90 -22.50
C GLY A 167 10.92 -4.02 -21.47
N GLN A 168 11.78 -3.94 -20.46
CA GLN A 168 11.83 -4.94 -19.39
C GLN A 168 10.57 -4.99 -18.52
N ILE A 169 9.73 -3.95 -18.51
CA ILE A 169 8.45 -3.97 -17.80
C ILE A 169 7.51 -5.00 -18.45
N GLY A 170 7.37 -4.95 -19.79
CA GLY A 170 6.57 -5.91 -20.54
C GLY A 170 7.10 -7.34 -20.46
N GLU A 171 8.44 -7.50 -20.54
CA GLU A 171 9.09 -8.80 -20.35
C GLU A 171 8.81 -9.38 -18.96
N ALA A 172 8.89 -8.55 -17.90
CA ALA A 172 8.62 -8.97 -16.54
C ALA A 172 7.17 -9.43 -16.34
N VAL A 173 6.20 -8.70 -16.92
CA VAL A 173 4.78 -9.11 -16.89
C VAL A 173 4.59 -10.42 -17.63
N THR A 174 5.20 -10.60 -18.80
CA THR A 174 5.13 -11.82 -19.59
C THR A 174 5.71 -13.02 -18.80
N MET A 175 6.91 -12.89 -18.25
CA MET A 175 7.52 -13.92 -17.41
C MET A 175 6.66 -14.28 -16.18
N ALA A 176 6.02 -13.27 -15.57
CA ALA A 176 5.12 -13.50 -14.44
C ALA A 176 3.88 -14.30 -14.86
N ARG A 177 3.27 -13.97 -16.00
CA ARG A 177 2.15 -14.73 -16.57
C ARG A 177 2.52 -16.19 -16.89
N GLU A 178 3.68 -16.40 -17.50
CA GLU A 178 4.21 -17.73 -17.81
C GLU A 178 4.47 -18.56 -16.52
N ALA A 179 4.86 -17.89 -15.42
CA ALA A 179 4.99 -18.52 -14.10
C ALA A 179 3.65 -18.74 -13.38
N GLY A 180 2.51 -18.36 -13.99
CA GLY A 180 1.17 -18.58 -13.45
C GLY A 180 0.67 -17.50 -12.49
N PHE A 181 1.22 -16.28 -12.52
CA PHE A 181 0.65 -15.15 -11.79
C PHE A 181 -0.52 -14.55 -12.56
N ASP A 182 -1.67 -14.45 -11.89
CA ASP A 182 -2.92 -13.85 -12.39
C ASP A 182 -3.34 -12.61 -11.57
N ASN A 183 -2.46 -12.12 -10.69
CA ASN A 183 -2.64 -10.91 -9.92
C ASN A 183 -1.32 -10.13 -9.90
N ILE A 184 -1.20 -9.16 -10.81
CA ILE A 184 -0.01 -8.35 -11.00
C ILE A 184 -0.39 -6.88 -10.84
N ASN A 185 0.40 -6.16 -10.06
CA ASN A 185 0.37 -4.71 -9.96
C ASN A 185 1.55 -4.10 -10.69
N LEU A 186 1.33 -2.94 -11.33
CA LEU A 186 2.39 -2.03 -11.75
C LEU A 186 2.30 -0.74 -10.97
N ASP A 187 3.40 -0.34 -10.33
CA ASP A 187 3.53 0.97 -9.70
C ASP A 187 3.99 1.97 -10.74
N LEU A 188 3.22 3.05 -10.91
CA LEU A 188 3.49 4.18 -11.79
C LEU A 188 3.68 5.44 -10.98
N MET A 189 4.56 6.32 -11.45
CA MET A 189 4.77 7.63 -10.86
C MET A 189 4.43 8.73 -11.86
N TYR A 190 3.74 9.76 -11.37
CA TYR A 190 3.48 10.99 -12.12
C TYR A 190 4.02 12.20 -11.37
N ALA A 191 3.88 13.38 -11.99
CA ALA A 191 4.48 14.62 -11.50
C ALA A 191 6.01 14.55 -11.36
N LEU A 192 6.66 13.75 -12.21
CA LEU A 192 8.11 13.65 -12.26
C LEU A 192 8.73 14.93 -12.83
N PRO A 193 9.96 15.30 -12.43
CA PRO A 193 10.65 16.45 -13.00
C PRO A 193 10.76 16.35 -14.53
N GLY A 194 10.20 17.37 -15.20
CA GLY A 194 10.18 17.45 -16.66
C GLY A 194 9.15 16.55 -17.35
N GLN A 195 8.29 15.84 -16.61
CA GLN A 195 7.22 15.03 -17.17
C GLN A 195 6.07 15.89 -17.67
N GLY A 196 5.73 15.75 -18.95
CA GLY A 196 4.52 16.34 -19.53
C GLY A 196 3.30 15.43 -19.45
N MET A 197 2.11 16.01 -19.72
CA MET A 197 0.85 15.26 -19.75
C MET A 197 0.84 14.12 -20.79
N ASP A 198 1.47 14.34 -21.94
CA ASP A 198 1.54 13.32 -23.00
C ASP A 198 2.33 12.10 -22.53
N GLN A 199 3.51 12.31 -21.89
CA GLN A 199 4.32 11.21 -21.34
C GLN A 199 3.57 10.44 -20.24
N TRP A 200 2.76 11.15 -19.41
CA TRP A 200 1.92 10.50 -18.41
C TRP A 200 0.81 9.68 -19.07
N THR A 201 0.17 10.23 -20.09
CA THR A 201 -0.87 9.54 -20.86
C THR A 201 -0.32 8.27 -21.53
N ASP A 202 0.84 8.36 -22.17
CA ASP A 202 1.50 7.22 -22.81
C ASP A 202 1.87 6.13 -21.78
N ALA A 203 2.30 6.52 -20.57
CA ALA A 203 2.60 5.58 -19.50
C ALA A 203 1.34 4.83 -19.00
N LEU A 204 0.21 5.53 -18.87
CA LEU A 204 -1.07 4.91 -18.52
C LEU A 204 -1.53 3.93 -19.61
N ASP A 205 -1.46 4.34 -20.87
CA ASP A 205 -1.88 3.51 -22.00
C ASP A 205 -1.02 2.25 -22.14
N ALA A 206 0.30 2.38 -21.96
CA ALA A 206 1.22 1.25 -21.96
C ALA A 206 0.92 0.27 -20.82
N ALA A 207 0.66 0.78 -19.60
CA ALA A 207 0.30 -0.06 -18.46
C ALA A 207 -1.05 -0.77 -18.66
N ILE A 208 -2.05 -0.08 -19.20
CA ILE A 208 -3.37 -0.65 -19.53
C ILE A 208 -3.22 -1.75 -20.58
N ALA A 209 -2.39 -1.53 -21.61
CA ALA A 209 -2.16 -2.52 -22.68
C ALA A 209 -1.54 -3.82 -22.17
N LEU A 210 -0.77 -3.80 -21.08
CA LEU A 210 -0.21 -5.00 -20.44
C LEU A 210 -1.27 -5.85 -19.73
N GLY A 211 -2.48 -5.34 -19.53
CA GLY A 211 -3.63 -6.11 -19.03
C GLY A 211 -3.46 -6.63 -17.61
N VAL A 212 -2.70 -5.92 -16.76
CA VAL A 212 -2.54 -6.27 -15.34
C VAL A 212 -3.81 -6.04 -14.55
N GLU A 213 -3.93 -6.64 -13.36
CA GLU A 213 -5.15 -6.58 -12.54
C GLU A 213 -5.20 -5.32 -11.67
N HIS A 214 -4.05 -4.73 -11.38
CA HIS A 214 -3.92 -3.62 -10.44
C HIS A 214 -2.92 -2.59 -10.96
N LEU A 215 -3.18 -1.31 -10.69
CA LEU A 215 -2.30 -0.20 -11.01
C LEU A 215 -2.23 0.74 -9.82
N SER A 216 -1.01 1.05 -9.38
CA SER A 216 -0.75 2.11 -8.42
C SER A 216 -0.26 3.34 -9.19
N ALA A 217 -0.83 4.52 -8.93
CA ALA A 217 -0.42 5.78 -9.53
C ALA A 217 -0.13 6.79 -8.43
N TYR A 218 1.15 7.01 -8.15
CA TYR A 218 1.63 7.90 -7.11
C TYR A 218 2.19 9.19 -7.70
N SER A 219 1.82 10.35 -7.14
CA SER A 219 2.57 11.58 -7.41
C SER A 219 3.96 11.51 -6.76
N LEU A 220 4.95 12.07 -7.42
CA LEU A 220 6.26 12.23 -6.78
C LEU A 220 6.14 13.15 -5.57
N ILE A 221 6.51 12.65 -4.41
CA ILE A 221 6.79 13.46 -3.21
C ILE A 221 8.30 13.66 -3.14
N VAL A 222 8.71 14.91 -2.98
CA VAL A 222 10.12 15.28 -2.88
C VAL A 222 10.55 15.22 -1.42
N GLU A 223 10.95 14.01 -0.98
CA GLU A 223 11.31 13.77 0.41
C GLU A 223 12.67 14.41 0.78
N PRO A 224 12.74 15.11 1.94
CA PRO A 224 13.99 15.66 2.45
C PRO A 224 15.11 14.62 2.55
N GLY A 225 16.35 15.02 2.31
CA GLY A 225 17.51 14.11 2.38
C GLY A 225 17.73 13.25 1.15
N THR A 226 16.80 13.23 0.19
CA THR A 226 16.97 12.48 -1.06
C THR A 226 17.81 13.26 -2.08
N PRO A 227 18.51 12.57 -3.01
CA PRO A 227 19.17 13.24 -4.13
C PRO A 227 18.21 14.07 -4.99
N MET A 228 16.95 13.68 -5.08
CA MET A 228 15.90 14.43 -5.79
C MET A 228 15.63 15.79 -5.11
N ALA A 229 15.51 15.81 -3.77
CA ALA A 229 15.35 17.05 -3.03
C ALA A 229 16.51 18.01 -3.25
N ALA A 230 17.75 17.52 -3.26
CA ALA A 230 18.92 18.34 -3.56
C ALA A 230 18.89 18.91 -4.98
N ARG A 231 18.45 18.14 -5.98
CA ARG A 231 18.30 18.61 -7.36
C ARG A 231 17.21 19.67 -7.50
N VAL A 232 16.08 19.51 -6.81
CA VAL A 232 14.99 20.49 -6.81
C VAL A 232 15.44 21.78 -6.10
N ALA A 233 16.04 21.66 -4.94
CA ALA A 233 16.53 22.83 -4.17
C ALA A 233 17.59 23.64 -4.91
N SER A 234 18.43 22.99 -5.72
CA SER A 234 19.45 23.67 -6.55
C SER A 234 18.90 24.23 -7.87
N GLY A 235 17.62 23.99 -8.20
CA GLY A 235 17.05 24.33 -9.50
C GLY A 235 17.49 23.41 -10.67
N ALA A 236 18.22 22.33 -10.39
CA ALA A 236 18.63 21.34 -11.39
C ALA A 236 17.50 20.41 -11.84
N ALA A 237 16.38 20.42 -11.11
CA ALA A 237 15.14 19.73 -11.46
C ALA A 237 13.95 20.61 -11.06
N THR A 238 12.91 20.65 -11.92
CA THR A 238 11.66 21.36 -11.63
C THR A 238 10.53 20.36 -11.64
N VAL A 239 9.78 20.28 -10.53
CA VAL A 239 8.57 19.49 -10.43
C VAL A 239 7.37 20.29 -10.95
N PRO A 240 6.32 19.63 -11.47
CA PRO A 240 5.06 20.26 -11.81
C PRO A 240 4.42 20.97 -10.59
N ASP A 241 3.63 22.00 -10.86
CA ASP A 241 2.83 22.67 -9.82
C ASP A 241 1.58 21.82 -9.45
N ASP A 242 0.89 22.22 -8.38
CA ASP A 242 -0.26 21.49 -7.84
C ASP A 242 -1.41 21.35 -8.88
N ASP A 243 -1.61 22.37 -9.74
CA ASP A 243 -2.63 22.31 -10.78
C ASP A 243 -2.30 21.23 -11.82
N ALA A 244 -1.05 21.12 -12.22
CA ALA A 244 -0.57 20.08 -13.13
C ALA A 244 -0.62 18.70 -12.46
N VAL A 245 -0.23 18.58 -11.19
CA VAL A 245 -0.34 17.32 -10.40
C VAL A 245 -1.78 16.85 -10.36
N ASN A 246 -2.72 17.74 -10.02
CA ASN A 246 -4.15 17.44 -9.97
C ASN A 246 -4.71 17.08 -11.36
N ALA A 247 -4.25 17.74 -12.42
CA ALA A 247 -4.64 17.40 -13.78
C ALA A 247 -4.18 16.01 -14.19
N MET A 248 -2.93 15.61 -13.84
CA MET A 248 -2.40 14.26 -14.07
C MET A 248 -3.19 13.21 -13.28
N GLN A 249 -3.57 13.50 -12.04
CA GLN A 249 -4.40 12.59 -11.23
C GLN A 249 -5.79 12.39 -11.87
N ARG A 250 -6.46 13.49 -12.28
CA ARG A 250 -7.76 13.40 -12.95
C ARG A 250 -7.66 12.61 -14.26
N GLN A 251 -6.57 12.77 -15.01
CA GLN A 251 -6.31 11.99 -16.22
C GLN A 251 -6.20 10.49 -15.90
N ALA A 252 -5.46 10.12 -14.84
CA ALA A 252 -5.37 8.73 -14.40
C ALA A 252 -6.74 8.15 -14.04
N ILE A 253 -7.53 8.87 -13.22
CA ILE A 253 -8.88 8.44 -12.83
C ILE A 253 -9.74 8.15 -14.06
N ALA A 254 -9.80 9.10 -15.00
CA ALA A 254 -10.66 8.98 -16.18
C ALA A 254 -10.23 7.82 -17.09
N ARG A 255 -8.91 7.69 -17.36
CA ARG A 255 -8.40 6.64 -18.26
C ARG A 255 -8.53 5.25 -17.66
N LEU A 256 -8.17 5.10 -16.39
CA LEU A 256 -8.24 3.81 -15.71
C LEU A 256 -9.68 3.35 -15.52
N ASP A 257 -10.62 4.26 -15.21
CA ASP A 257 -12.04 3.93 -15.12
C ASP A 257 -12.58 3.47 -16.49
N ALA A 258 -12.25 4.17 -17.57
CA ALA A 258 -12.62 3.79 -18.93
C ALA A 258 -12.03 2.42 -19.35
N ALA A 259 -10.88 2.04 -18.81
CA ALA A 259 -10.25 0.74 -19.03
C ALA A 259 -10.74 -0.37 -18.08
N GLY A 260 -11.74 -0.08 -17.22
CA GLY A 260 -12.37 -1.05 -16.32
C GLY A 260 -11.67 -1.26 -14.98
N TYR A 261 -10.71 -0.39 -14.62
CA TYR A 261 -10.17 -0.33 -13.26
C TYR A 261 -11.06 0.57 -12.41
N ARG A 262 -11.19 0.21 -11.13
CA ARG A 262 -11.92 1.03 -10.16
C ARG A 262 -10.92 1.57 -9.14
N ARG A 263 -10.93 2.88 -8.93
CA ARG A 263 -10.22 3.48 -7.81
C ARG A 263 -10.83 2.97 -6.52
N TYR A 264 -10.04 2.46 -5.58
CA TYR A 264 -10.55 2.02 -4.29
C TYR A 264 -9.95 2.83 -3.10
N GLU A 265 -8.82 3.51 -3.35
CA GLU A 265 -8.24 4.51 -2.45
C GLU A 265 -7.47 5.56 -3.27
N ILE A 266 -6.81 6.53 -2.63
CA ILE A 266 -6.25 7.72 -3.29
C ILE A 266 -5.36 7.40 -4.47
N SER A 267 -4.48 6.38 -4.36
CA SER A 267 -3.44 6.09 -5.35
C SER A 267 -3.62 4.77 -6.08
N ASN A 268 -4.56 3.91 -5.65
CA ASN A 268 -4.66 2.56 -6.15
C ASN A 268 -5.95 2.27 -6.90
N TYR A 269 -5.79 1.56 -8.01
CA TYR A 269 -6.84 1.20 -8.96
C TYR A 269 -6.77 -0.30 -9.25
N ALA A 270 -7.89 -0.98 -9.23
CA ALA A 270 -7.94 -2.42 -9.45
C ALA A 270 -9.10 -2.82 -10.35
N ARG A 271 -8.98 -3.93 -11.04
CA ARG A 271 -10.15 -4.64 -11.56
C ARG A 271 -10.98 -5.15 -10.38
N PRO A 272 -12.30 -5.23 -10.48
CA PRO A 272 -13.17 -5.68 -9.38
C PRO A 272 -12.69 -7.01 -8.75
N GLY A 273 -12.50 -7.01 -7.43
CA GLY A 273 -12.02 -8.16 -6.67
C GLY A 273 -10.51 -8.39 -6.74
N ARG A 274 -9.74 -7.42 -7.24
CA ARG A 274 -8.27 -7.45 -7.32
C ARG A 274 -7.61 -6.32 -6.53
N GLU A 275 -8.36 -5.68 -5.64
CA GLU A 275 -7.84 -4.71 -4.68
C GLU A 275 -6.75 -5.36 -3.82
N CYS A 276 -5.69 -4.60 -3.48
CA CYS A 276 -4.64 -5.10 -2.57
C CYS A 276 -5.21 -5.22 -1.16
N ARG A 277 -5.42 -6.44 -0.70
CA ARG A 277 -5.98 -6.72 0.62
C ARG A 277 -5.06 -6.21 1.72
N HIS A 278 -3.74 -6.30 1.53
CA HIS A 278 -2.76 -5.82 2.50
C HIS A 278 -2.85 -4.30 2.70
N ASN A 279 -2.98 -3.50 1.61
CA ASN A 279 -3.16 -2.05 1.71
C ASN A 279 -4.46 -1.69 2.45
N LEU A 280 -5.53 -2.45 2.20
CA LEU A 280 -6.80 -2.25 2.88
C LEU A 280 -6.72 -2.52 4.39
N VAL A 281 -5.79 -3.37 4.86
CA VAL A 281 -5.56 -3.54 6.31
C VAL A 281 -5.14 -2.22 6.93
N TYR A 282 -4.20 -1.50 6.32
CA TYR A 282 -3.75 -0.21 6.82
C TYR A 282 -4.89 0.82 6.83
N TRP A 283 -5.63 0.94 5.73
CA TRP A 283 -6.72 1.91 5.61
C TRP A 283 -7.91 1.63 6.53
N ASN A 284 -8.11 0.37 6.91
CA ASN A 284 -9.12 -0.05 7.89
C ASN A 284 -8.58 -0.14 9.32
N ARG A 285 -7.35 0.31 9.57
CA ARG A 285 -6.69 0.27 10.87
C ARG A 285 -6.70 -1.14 11.50
N GLY A 286 -6.49 -2.17 10.66
CA GLY A 286 -6.39 -3.56 11.10
C GLY A 286 -5.06 -3.88 11.75
N ASP A 287 -5.00 -4.98 12.51
CA ASP A 287 -3.77 -5.48 13.13
C ASP A 287 -2.75 -5.94 12.07
N TYR A 288 -1.52 -5.43 12.18
CA TYR A 288 -0.40 -5.88 11.35
C TYR A 288 0.89 -5.97 12.15
N LEU A 289 1.72 -6.91 11.77
CA LEU A 289 3.04 -7.17 12.34
C LEU A 289 4.12 -6.93 11.27
N GLY A 290 5.00 -5.99 11.53
CA GLY A 290 6.18 -5.74 10.72
C GLY A 290 7.38 -6.54 11.19
N LEU A 291 8.07 -7.20 10.28
CA LEU A 291 9.29 -7.96 10.49
C LEU A 291 10.42 -7.36 9.64
N GLY A 292 11.61 -7.31 10.19
CA GLY A 292 12.77 -6.76 9.51
C GLY A 292 13.05 -5.30 9.88
N CYS A 293 14.21 -4.80 9.42
CA CYS A 293 14.68 -3.43 9.63
C CYS A 293 13.63 -2.42 9.19
N ALA A 294 13.42 -1.36 9.97
CA ALA A 294 12.45 -0.27 9.73
C ALA A 294 10.97 -0.71 9.61
N ALA A 295 10.63 -1.97 9.86
CA ALA A 295 9.26 -2.43 9.76
C ALA A 295 8.42 -1.93 10.94
N HIS A 296 7.25 -1.34 10.64
CA HIS A 296 6.29 -0.85 11.61
C HIS A 296 5.22 -1.89 11.91
N SER A 297 4.62 -1.79 13.09
CA SER A 297 3.55 -2.67 13.56
C SER A 297 2.45 -1.90 14.26
N LEU A 298 1.22 -2.37 14.09
CA LEU A 298 0.06 -2.03 14.93
C LEU A 298 -0.57 -3.35 15.36
N LEU A 299 -0.45 -3.71 16.63
CA LEU A 299 -0.91 -4.99 17.13
C LEU A 299 -1.55 -4.84 18.50
N GLY A 300 -2.83 -5.16 18.59
CA GLY A 300 -3.58 -5.09 19.86
C GLY A 300 -3.60 -3.69 20.48
N GLY A 301 -3.70 -2.64 19.67
CA GLY A 301 -3.71 -1.24 20.11
C GLY A 301 -2.34 -0.71 20.54
N ARG A 302 -1.25 -1.40 20.18
CA ARG A 302 0.13 -0.94 20.39
C ARG A 302 0.81 -0.69 19.06
N ARG A 303 1.47 0.45 18.94
CA ARG A 303 2.33 0.80 17.80
C ARG A 303 3.79 0.71 18.22
N PHE A 304 4.60 0.11 17.37
CA PHE A 304 6.05 0.01 17.53
C PHE A 304 6.69 -0.22 16.16
N HIS A 305 8.00 -0.07 16.09
CA HIS A 305 8.76 -0.38 14.88
C HIS A 305 10.11 -1.02 15.22
N ASN A 306 10.73 -1.64 14.23
CA ASN A 306 12.11 -2.08 14.31
C ASN A 306 13.07 -0.91 13.95
N PRO A 307 14.35 -0.97 14.36
CA PRO A 307 15.30 0.11 14.07
C PRO A 307 15.45 0.35 12.57
N GLU A 308 15.56 1.61 12.18
CA GLU A 308 15.83 2.02 10.80
C GLU A 308 17.26 1.67 10.37
N SER A 309 18.20 1.61 11.31
CA SER A 309 19.58 1.20 11.09
C SER A 309 19.66 -0.30 10.82
N LEU A 310 20.20 -0.68 9.66
CA LEU A 310 20.45 -2.09 9.34
C LEU A 310 21.42 -2.72 10.34
N ASP A 311 22.46 -1.98 10.77
CA ASP A 311 23.47 -2.50 11.69
C ASP A 311 22.88 -2.75 13.08
N ASP A 312 21.99 -1.89 13.58
CA ASP A 312 21.27 -2.11 14.85
C ASP A 312 20.33 -3.32 14.75
N TYR A 313 19.62 -3.46 13.64
CA TYR A 313 18.77 -4.63 13.40
C TYR A 313 19.60 -5.92 13.39
N LEU A 314 20.74 -5.91 12.71
CA LEU A 314 21.70 -7.03 12.70
C LEU A 314 22.33 -7.30 14.07
N ALA A 315 22.43 -6.31 14.94
CA ALA A 315 22.88 -6.47 16.32
C ALA A 315 21.77 -7.01 17.27
N GLY A 316 20.59 -7.32 16.74
CA GLY A 316 19.48 -7.88 17.50
C GLY A 316 18.57 -6.86 18.17
N VAL A 317 18.73 -5.55 17.87
CA VAL A 317 17.79 -4.52 18.37
C VAL A 317 16.42 -4.72 17.73
N ARG A 318 15.38 -4.66 18.54
CA ARG A 318 13.98 -4.86 18.15
C ARG A 318 13.09 -3.90 18.93
N ARG A 319 11.90 -3.65 18.41
CA ARG A 319 10.79 -2.95 19.08
C ARG A 319 11.21 -1.63 19.71
N GLN A 320 11.33 -0.62 18.88
CA GLN A 320 11.57 0.75 19.32
C GLN A 320 10.24 1.52 19.40
N ASP A 321 10.22 2.56 20.23
CA ASP A 321 9.13 3.53 20.38
C ASP A 321 7.76 2.89 20.56
N GLU A 322 7.69 1.83 21.38
CA GLU A 322 6.44 1.15 21.66
C GLU A 322 5.51 2.07 22.48
N VAL A 323 4.37 2.42 21.88
CA VAL A 323 3.33 3.22 22.52
C VAL A 323 2.00 2.47 22.48
N ARG A 324 1.23 2.58 23.57
CA ARG A 324 -0.17 2.18 23.56
C ARG A 324 -1.01 3.35 23.09
N LEU A 325 -1.79 3.14 22.04
CA LEU A 325 -2.67 4.17 21.49
C LEU A 325 -3.77 4.51 22.50
N THR A 326 -4.05 5.80 22.64
CA THR A 326 -5.19 6.30 23.37
C THR A 326 -6.46 6.20 22.52
N LEU A 327 -7.63 6.35 23.13
CA LEU A 327 -8.88 6.41 22.38
C LEU A 327 -8.89 7.57 21.36
N GLN A 328 -8.29 8.69 21.72
CA GLN A 328 -8.17 9.85 20.84
C GLN A 328 -7.30 9.52 19.61
N ASP A 329 -6.12 8.90 19.80
CA ASP A 329 -5.27 8.45 18.70
C ASP A 329 -6.03 7.50 17.75
N GLU A 330 -6.82 6.59 18.34
CA GLU A 330 -7.62 5.64 17.55
C GLU A 330 -8.71 6.32 16.73
N MET A 331 -9.36 7.35 17.28
CA MET A 331 -10.38 8.14 16.56
C MET A 331 -9.76 8.93 15.41
N GLU A 332 -8.66 9.62 15.65
CA GLU A 332 -7.93 10.42 14.65
C GLU A 332 -7.43 9.55 13.50
N GLU A 333 -6.76 8.45 13.81
CA GLU A 333 -6.28 7.51 12.82
C GLU A 333 -7.41 6.87 12.01
N THR A 334 -8.53 6.49 12.68
CA THR A 334 -9.67 5.90 11.98
C THR A 334 -10.25 6.89 10.96
N LEU A 335 -10.39 8.16 11.33
CA LEU A 335 -10.85 9.19 10.41
C LEU A 335 -9.87 9.39 9.26
N MET A 336 -8.59 9.62 9.57
CA MET A 336 -7.53 9.87 8.59
C MET A 336 -7.39 8.73 7.58
N LEU A 337 -7.37 7.48 8.05
CA LEU A 337 -7.15 6.31 7.20
C LEU A 337 -8.40 5.95 6.37
N SER A 338 -9.60 5.98 6.98
CA SER A 338 -10.83 5.62 6.27
C SER A 338 -11.17 6.60 5.15
N THR A 339 -10.90 7.89 5.34
CA THR A 339 -11.15 8.93 4.33
C THR A 339 -10.24 8.83 3.11
N ARG A 340 -9.14 8.05 3.16
CA ARG A 340 -8.32 7.73 1.99
C ARG A 340 -9.03 6.80 1.01
N THR A 341 -10.00 6.02 1.49
CA THR A 341 -10.72 5.05 0.66
C THR A 341 -11.97 5.66 0.01
N VAL A 342 -12.35 5.18 -1.16
CA VAL A 342 -13.61 5.58 -1.82
C VAL A 342 -14.83 5.09 -1.05
N ARG A 343 -14.67 4.10 -0.16
CA ARG A 343 -15.73 3.66 0.75
C ARG A 343 -16.00 4.68 1.83
N GLY A 344 -14.96 5.37 2.31
CA GLY A 344 -15.02 6.35 3.38
C GLY A 344 -15.22 5.76 4.76
N LEU A 345 -15.53 6.61 5.73
CA LEU A 345 -15.77 6.29 7.12
C LEU A 345 -17.15 5.63 7.26
N ASP A 346 -17.19 4.43 7.84
CA ASP A 346 -18.42 3.72 8.22
C ASP A 346 -18.94 4.31 9.55
N LEU A 347 -20.07 5.02 9.49
CA LEU A 347 -20.62 5.75 10.63
C LEU A 347 -21.16 4.82 11.72
N ALA A 348 -21.70 3.66 11.36
CA ALA A 348 -22.16 2.67 12.33
C ALA A 348 -20.99 1.97 13.01
N ALA A 349 -19.93 1.64 12.27
CA ALA A 349 -18.71 1.08 12.84
C ALA A 349 -18.03 2.08 13.79
N TRP A 350 -18.01 3.37 13.44
CA TRP A 350 -17.52 4.44 14.32
C TRP A 350 -18.30 4.52 15.63
N GLU A 351 -19.64 4.59 15.57
CA GLU A 351 -20.47 4.66 16.75
C GLU A 351 -20.28 3.44 17.66
N ASN A 352 -20.18 2.24 17.07
CA ASN A 352 -19.93 1.02 17.81
C ASN A 352 -18.54 1.01 18.49
N ALA A 353 -17.51 1.54 17.84
CA ALA A 353 -16.15 1.56 18.37
C ALA A 353 -15.96 2.64 19.45
N PHE A 354 -16.57 3.82 19.28
CA PHE A 354 -16.29 5.01 20.10
C PHE A 354 -17.45 5.47 20.96
N GLY A 355 -18.61 4.80 20.90
CA GLY A 355 -19.75 5.02 21.79
C GLY A 355 -20.56 6.28 21.52
N ALA A 356 -20.30 7.00 20.43
CA ALA A 356 -21.04 8.18 20.01
C ALA A 356 -21.09 8.31 18.48
N PRO A 357 -22.20 8.85 17.92
CA PRO A 357 -22.25 9.17 16.49
C PRO A 357 -21.10 10.11 16.08
N PHE A 358 -20.54 9.88 14.91
CA PHE A 358 -19.44 10.69 14.36
C PHE A 358 -19.80 12.17 14.27
N GLU A 359 -21.03 12.47 13.89
CA GLU A 359 -21.54 13.82 13.65
C GLU A 359 -21.59 14.67 14.91
N ARG A 360 -21.67 14.06 16.10
CA ARG A 360 -21.78 14.77 17.37
C ARG A 360 -20.59 15.73 17.58
N GLY A 361 -20.88 17.03 17.64
CA GLY A 361 -19.90 18.10 17.79
C GLY A 361 -19.16 18.49 16.52
N ARG A 362 -19.54 17.88 15.38
CA ARG A 362 -18.94 18.15 14.05
C ARG A 362 -19.95 18.69 13.04
N GLU A 363 -21.18 18.98 13.45
CA GLU A 363 -22.30 19.35 12.57
C GLU A 363 -21.94 20.59 11.71
N ALA A 364 -21.26 21.57 12.30
CA ALA A 364 -20.89 22.79 11.60
C ALA A 364 -19.79 22.53 10.55
N ALA A 365 -18.77 21.76 10.88
CA ALA A 365 -17.69 21.37 9.96
C ALA A 365 -18.24 20.52 8.80
N ILE A 366 -19.03 19.52 9.10
CA ILE A 366 -19.71 18.66 8.12
C ILE A 366 -20.53 19.52 7.16
N GLY A 367 -21.37 20.44 7.67
CA GLY A 367 -22.19 21.29 6.83
C GLY A 367 -21.38 22.24 5.92
N ARG A 368 -20.23 22.74 6.38
CA ARG A 368 -19.32 23.54 5.53
C ARG A 368 -18.69 22.67 4.44
N LEU A 369 -18.20 21.49 4.78
CA LEU A 369 -17.53 20.58 3.85
C LEU A 369 -18.49 19.99 2.80
N GLU A 370 -19.73 19.63 3.17
CA GLU A 370 -20.77 19.22 2.23
C GLU A 370 -21.16 20.36 1.26
N LYS A 371 -21.40 21.57 1.80
CA LYS A 371 -21.68 22.77 0.98
C LYS A 371 -20.52 23.12 0.07
N GLY A 372 -19.27 22.87 0.49
CA GLY A 372 -18.07 23.02 -0.31
C GLY A 372 -17.89 21.93 -1.38
N GLY A 373 -18.71 20.87 -1.34
CA GLY A 373 -18.61 19.72 -2.26
C GLY A 373 -17.33 18.89 -2.03
N LEU A 374 -16.83 18.85 -0.78
CA LEU A 374 -15.62 18.12 -0.42
C LEU A 374 -15.95 16.73 0.18
N ILE A 375 -17.07 16.62 0.86
CA ILE A 375 -17.58 15.36 1.41
C ILE A 375 -19.02 15.11 0.98
N GLU A 376 -19.43 13.86 1.11
CA GLU A 376 -20.83 13.42 1.00
C GLU A 376 -21.14 12.40 2.10
N ILE A 377 -22.34 12.49 2.69
CA ILE A 377 -22.85 11.48 3.62
C ILE A 377 -23.98 10.73 2.95
N GLY A 378 -23.83 9.42 2.81
CA GLY A 378 -24.82 8.58 2.18
C GLY A 378 -24.57 7.09 2.37
N GLY A 379 -25.65 6.30 2.47
CA GLY A 379 -25.54 4.85 2.65
C GLY A 379 -24.81 4.42 3.92
N GLY A 380 -24.86 5.23 5.00
CA GLY A 380 -24.17 4.95 6.27
C GLY A 380 -22.69 5.27 6.29
N HIS A 381 -22.18 6.02 5.29
CA HIS A 381 -20.77 6.39 5.19
C HIS A 381 -20.60 7.88 4.95
N LEU A 382 -19.54 8.45 5.51
CA LEU A 382 -18.97 9.73 5.11
C LEU A 382 -17.83 9.46 4.13
N ARG A 383 -17.91 10.07 2.93
CA ARG A 383 -16.92 9.89 1.87
C ARG A 383 -16.36 11.23 1.44
N LEU A 384 -15.10 11.23 1.04
CA LEU A 384 -14.56 12.35 0.29
C LEU A 384 -15.04 12.26 -1.18
N THR A 385 -15.42 13.41 -1.74
CA THR A 385 -15.57 13.53 -3.20
C THR A 385 -14.21 13.48 -3.88
N THR A 386 -14.14 13.40 -5.20
CA THR A 386 -12.86 13.50 -5.92
C THR A 386 -12.09 14.77 -5.52
N ARG A 387 -12.81 15.89 -5.41
CA ARG A 387 -12.26 17.18 -4.98
C ARG A 387 -11.82 17.17 -3.51
N GLY A 388 -12.57 16.48 -2.64
CA GLY A 388 -12.21 16.30 -1.24
C GLY A 388 -10.94 15.46 -1.08
N MET A 389 -10.73 14.47 -1.94
CA MET A 389 -9.50 13.66 -1.94
C MET A 389 -8.26 14.43 -2.39
N GLU A 390 -8.41 15.46 -3.22
CA GLU A 390 -7.31 16.37 -3.61
C GLU A 390 -6.80 17.23 -2.44
N VAL A 391 -7.63 17.42 -1.40
CA VAL A 391 -7.35 18.23 -0.20
C VAL A 391 -7.66 17.47 1.10
N GLN A 392 -7.41 16.17 1.11
CA GLN A 392 -7.79 15.28 2.21
C GLN A 392 -7.33 15.79 3.59
N ASP A 393 -6.06 16.22 3.70
CA ASP A 393 -5.49 16.64 4.98
C ASP A 393 -6.25 17.83 5.58
N ALA A 394 -6.61 18.80 4.75
CA ALA A 394 -7.41 19.96 5.19
C ALA A 394 -8.81 19.52 5.64
N VAL A 395 -9.46 18.59 4.93
CA VAL A 395 -10.76 18.06 5.31
C VAL A 395 -10.70 17.30 6.63
N VAL A 396 -9.68 16.47 6.82
CA VAL A 396 -9.47 15.71 8.07
C VAL A 396 -9.24 16.66 9.26
N LEU A 397 -8.36 17.66 9.10
CA LEU A 397 -8.10 18.66 10.15
C LEU A 397 -9.36 19.44 10.54
N GLU A 398 -10.19 19.83 9.57
CA GLU A 398 -11.46 20.49 9.86
C GLU A 398 -12.45 19.57 10.60
N LEU A 399 -12.49 18.28 10.25
CA LEU A 399 -13.33 17.30 10.95
C LEU A 399 -12.82 16.96 12.36
N LEU A 400 -11.52 17.06 12.60
CA LEU A 400 -10.92 16.89 13.94
C LEU A 400 -11.13 18.13 14.84
N GLY A 401 -11.44 19.29 14.27
CA GLY A 401 -11.67 20.52 15.03
C GLY A 401 -10.38 21.29 15.37
N GLU A 402 -9.28 21.05 14.67
CA GLU A 402 -7.97 21.70 14.93
C GLU A 402 -7.84 23.12 14.33
N ASN A 403 -8.90 23.67 13.76
CA ASN A 403 -8.89 24.96 13.07
C ASN A 403 -9.54 26.11 13.89
N GLU A 404 -9.57 26.03 15.24
CA GLU A 404 -9.99 27.16 16.09
C GLU A 404 -8.82 27.73 16.93
#